data_f4cf83f40267f9ec01758cf28629d6eb
#
_entry.id   f4cf83f40267f9ec01758cf28629d6eb
#
_cell.length_a   1.000
_cell.length_b   1.000
_cell.length_c   1.000
_cell.angle_alpha   90.00
_cell.angle_beta   90.00
_cell.angle_gamma   90.00
#
_symmetry.space_group_name_H-M   'P 1'
#
loop_
_entity.id
_entity.type
_entity.pdbx_description
1 polymer ?
#
loop_
_entity_poly.entity_id
_entity_poly.type
_entity_poly.pdbx_seq_one_letter_code
_entity_poly.pdbx_strand_id
1 'polypeptide(L)'
;MDELQKSLLRANPKLSRFDPLERILFYDDFDCGYQGWSELIGNYEGSLDSMLPEYQDLRPPMLSNLTMWDTGTAGSMEGTYALKLATRPRAGAIAVSVKRLTWRVRGPVQLEAYFCFKPEASELVLSEQDVRAVGVLFDVQDAEYRWMPHLRYLNAFEGQPETKWQFKSHREPLVQIGDSGKTRSHFHLRPTGWSDVPGGEQILCYNEIATKMNWYYLKVGLDLSDRSFTGFQCNDRVYGAEGLETMKLPAMANLWCMLNVVFWVETDLDKRAFLYLDSVLLSGEWGS
;
A
#
# COMPACT_ATOMS: atom_id res chain seq x y z
N MET A 1 23.90 4.03 10.64
CA MET A 1 23.57 5.41 11.10
C MET A 1 24.45 5.76 12.29
N ASP A 2 25.14 6.92 12.27
CA ASP A 2 25.98 7.38 13.38
C ASP A 2 25.16 7.98 14.54
N GLU A 3 25.80 8.24 15.70
CA GLU A 3 25.10 8.75 16.88
C GLU A 3 24.55 10.17 16.70
N LEU A 4 25.18 10.99 15.87
CA LEU A 4 24.70 12.33 15.55
C LEU A 4 23.41 12.26 14.74
N GLN A 5 23.38 11.41 13.70
CA GLN A 5 22.20 11.19 12.88
C GLN A 5 21.03 10.66 13.71
N LYS A 6 21.26 9.69 14.61
CA LYS A 6 20.24 9.20 15.54
C LYS A 6 19.71 10.29 16.45
N SER A 7 20.59 11.15 16.97
CA SER A 7 20.19 12.29 17.80
C SER A 7 19.33 13.29 17.04
N LEU A 8 19.68 13.60 15.79
CA LEU A 8 18.91 14.51 14.93
C LEU A 8 17.53 13.94 14.59
N LEU A 9 17.44 12.65 14.31
CA LEU A 9 16.15 11.99 14.09
C LEU A 9 15.26 12.05 15.33
N ARG A 10 15.81 11.73 16.50
CA ARG A 10 15.07 11.78 17.77
C ARG A 10 14.64 13.20 18.15
N ALA A 11 15.41 14.20 17.77
CA ALA A 11 15.09 15.60 18.01
C ALA A 11 14.02 16.15 17.05
N ASN A 12 13.76 15.47 15.93
CA ASN A 12 12.73 15.87 14.98
C ASN A 12 11.38 15.26 15.36
N PRO A 13 10.36 16.07 15.74
CA PRO A 13 9.07 15.56 16.19
C PRO A 13 8.37 14.64 15.17
N LYS A 14 8.53 14.94 13.88
CA LYS A 14 7.90 14.16 12.79
C LYS A 14 8.61 12.83 12.53
N LEU A 15 9.92 12.77 12.71
CA LEU A 15 10.74 11.59 12.40
C LEU A 15 11.04 10.70 13.60
N SER A 16 10.89 11.20 14.82
CA SER A 16 11.27 10.49 16.07
C SER A 16 10.47 9.22 16.34
N ARG A 17 9.33 9.04 15.66
CA ARG A 17 8.46 7.86 15.73
C ARG A 17 8.88 6.70 14.84
N PHE A 18 9.83 6.94 13.92
CA PHE A 18 10.33 5.98 12.96
C PHE A 18 11.68 5.41 13.39
N ASP A 19 12.03 4.27 12.80
CA ASP A 19 13.33 3.60 12.96
C ASP A 19 13.94 3.36 11.57
N PRO A 20 14.28 4.43 10.81
CA PRO A 20 14.69 4.33 9.42
C PRO A 20 16.08 3.74 9.27
N LEU A 21 16.36 3.22 8.09
CA LEU A 21 17.71 2.94 7.61
C LEU A 21 18.52 4.24 7.46
N GLU A 22 19.79 4.13 7.10
CA GLU A 22 20.74 5.25 7.14
C GLU A 22 20.35 6.47 6.32
N ARG A 23 19.65 6.26 5.20
CA ARG A 23 19.26 7.33 4.29
C ARG A 23 17.75 7.39 4.12
N ILE A 24 17.13 8.50 4.48
CA ILE A 24 15.74 8.79 4.17
C ILE A 24 15.64 9.15 2.69
N LEU A 25 14.82 8.43 1.93
CA LEU A 25 14.55 8.65 0.51
C LEU A 25 13.40 9.63 0.32
N PHE A 26 12.35 9.50 1.12
CA PHE A 26 11.29 10.49 1.27
C PHE A 26 10.61 10.37 2.63
N TYR A 27 9.96 11.44 3.03
CA TYR A 27 9.01 11.51 4.13
C TYR A 27 7.83 12.37 3.68
N ASP A 28 6.63 11.82 3.74
CA ASP A 28 5.39 12.46 3.31
C ASP A 28 4.40 12.46 4.46
N ASP A 29 4.03 13.66 4.93
CA ASP A 29 3.02 13.89 5.98
C ASP A 29 1.70 14.46 5.43
N PHE A 30 1.67 14.70 4.12
CA PHE A 30 0.54 15.23 3.36
C PHE A 30 0.08 16.65 3.73
N ASP A 31 0.68 17.30 4.71
CA ASP A 31 0.33 18.66 5.13
C ASP A 31 0.52 19.70 4.02
N CYS A 32 1.44 19.45 3.10
CA CYS A 32 1.72 20.30 1.96
C CYS A 32 1.16 19.78 0.63
N GLY A 33 0.17 18.90 0.65
CA GLY A 33 -0.47 18.35 -0.54
C GLY A 33 -0.13 16.87 -0.79
N TYR A 34 -0.30 16.43 -2.02
CA TYR A 34 -0.12 15.01 -2.38
C TYR A 34 1.34 14.53 -2.38
N GLN A 35 2.30 15.41 -2.33
CA GLN A 35 3.75 15.11 -2.26
C GLN A 35 4.21 14.06 -3.30
N GLY A 36 3.60 14.08 -4.50
CA GLY A 36 3.92 13.16 -5.59
C GLY A 36 3.18 11.81 -5.56
N TRP A 37 2.28 11.59 -4.62
CA TRP A 37 1.33 10.49 -4.68
C TRP A 37 0.27 10.76 -5.75
N SER A 38 -0.01 9.77 -6.57
CA SER A 38 -0.91 9.90 -7.70
C SER A 38 -1.78 8.66 -7.85
N GLU A 39 -2.80 8.77 -8.69
CA GLU A 39 -3.59 7.62 -9.13
C GLU A 39 -2.73 6.61 -9.93
N LEU A 40 -3.21 5.38 -10.02
CA LEU A 40 -2.58 4.36 -10.85
C LEU A 40 -2.86 4.66 -12.34
N ILE A 41 -1.99 5.46 -12.94
CA ILE A 41 -1.99 5.71 -14.38
C ILE A 41 -0.85 4.91 -14.99
N GLY A 42 -1.17 4.05 -15.95
CA GLY A 42 -0.19 3.33 -16.76
C GLY A 42 -0.02 3.97 -18.14
N ASN A 43 1.01 3.58 -18.87
CA ASN A 43 1.18 3.88 -20.30
C ASN A 43 0.29 2.94 -21.12
N TYR A 44 -1.00 2.99 -20.90
CA TYR A 44 -1.97 2.13 -21.55
C TYR A 44 -2.64 2.89 -22.71
N GLU A 45 -2.86 2.20 -23.81
CA GLU A 45 -3.78 2.67 -24.85
C GLU A 45 -5.21 2.40 -24.36
N GLY A 46 -5.94 3.44 -24.04
CA GLY A 46 -7.29 3.35 -23.49
C GLY A 46 -7.34 3.42 -21.95
N SER A 47 -8.54 3.40 -21.40
CA SER A 47 -8.75 3.41 -19.96
C SER A 47 -8.46 2.04 -19.34
N LEU A 48 -8.03 2.00 -18.08
CA LEU A 48 -7.90 0.75 -17.33
C LEU A 48 -9.22 -0.01 -17.24
N ASP A 49 -10.33 0.69 -17.25
CA ASP A 49 -11.69 0.13 -17.20
C ASP A 49 -11.99 -0.80 -18.38
N SER A 50 -11.43 -0.54 -19.55
CA SER A 50 -11.60 -1.40 -20.73
C SER A 50 -10.72 -2.67 -20.67
N MET A 51 -9.76 -2.72 -19.78
CA MET A 51 -8.75 -3.77 -19.71
C MET A 51 -9.09 -4.86 -18.70
N LEU A 52 -9.50 -4.46 -17.51
CA LEU A 52 -9.82 -5.35 -16.39
C LEU A 52 -11.02 -4.79 -15.62
N PRO A 53 -12.09 -5.56 -15.43
CA PRO A 53 -13.26 -5.09 -14.66
C PRO A 53 -12.92 -4.62 -13.25
N GLU A 54 -11.89 -5.19 -12.65
CA GLU A 54 -11.42 -4.86 -11.30
C GLU A 54 -10.87 -3.44 -11.18
N TYR A 55 -10.43 -2.87 -12.31
CA TYR A 55 -9.90 -1.50 -12.36
C TYR A 55 -10.96 -0.45 -12.74
N GLN A 56 -12.20 -0.89 -12.97
CA GLN A 56 -13.27 0.04 -13.28
C GLN A 56 -13.45 1.05 -12.18
N ASP A 57 -13.52 2.31 -12.55
CA ASP A 57 -13.75 3.41 -11.63
C ASP A 57 -12.68 3.60 -10.53
N LEU A 58 -11.41 3.30 -10.81
CA LEU A 58 -10.35 3.73 -9.91
C LEU A 58 -10.43 5.23 -9.70
N ARG A 59 -10.49 5.64 -8.46
CA ARG A 59 -10.54 7.05 -8.08
C ARG A 59 -9.16 7.57 -7.74
N PRO A 60 -8.86 8.83 -8.07
CA PRO A 60 -7.63 9.45 -7.60
C PRO A 60 -7.64 9.54 -6.07
N PRO A 61 -6.46 9.56 -5.44
CA PRO A 61 -6.35 9.85 -4.02
C PRO A 61 -6.85 11.27 -3.72
N MET A 62 -7.27 11.49 -2.49
CA MET A 62 -7.76 12.77 -1.98
C MET A 62 -6.99 13.16 -0.73
N LEU A 63 -6.91 14.44 -0.44
CA LEU A 63 -6.52 14.91 0.88
C LEU A 63 -7.76 14.97 1.76
N SER A 64 -7.62 14.52 2.99
CA SER A 64 -8.69 14.48 3.98
C SER A 64 -8.27 15.17 5.25
N ASN A 65 -9.15 15.97 5.78
CA ASN A 65 -9.03 16.60 7.09
C ASN A 65 -10.34 16.49 7.87
N LEU A 66 -10.33 16.90 9.13
CA LEU A 66 -11.54 17.02 9.94
C LEU A 66 -12.39 18.19 9.43
N THR A 67 -13.28 17.92 8.48
CA THR A 67 -14.29 18.89 8.06
C THR A 67 -15.68 18.36 8.34
N MET A 68 -16.59 19.24 8.70
CA MET A 68 -17.98 18.89 8.95
C MET A 68 -18.74 18.42 7.70
N TRP A 69 -18.17 18.59 6.51
CA TRP A 69 -18.76 18.26 5.21
C TRP A 69 -18.40 16.88 4.70
N ASP A 70 -17.39 16.28 5.28
CA ASP A 70 -16.85 15.01 4.78
C ASP A 70 -17.27 13.89 5.74
N THR A 71 -18.50 13.43 5.56
CA THR A 71 -19.07 12.34 6.36
C THR A 71 -18.19 11.09 6.29
N GLY A 72 -17.79 10.58 7.45
CA GLY A 72 -16.92 9.42 7.56
C GLY A 72 -15.46 9.71 7.26
N THR A 73 -15.06 10.97 7.13
CA THR A 73 -13.67 11.33 7.13
C THR A 73 -13.15 11.52 8.52
N ALA A 74 -11.92 11.27 8.60
CA ALA A 74 -11.14 11.58 9.75
C ALA A 74 -10.04 12.52 9.36
N GLY A 75 -9.57 13.25 10.32
CA GLY A 75 -8.39 14.06 10.19
C GLY A 75 -7.15 13.19 9.99
N SER A 76 -6.04 13.87 9.87
CA SER A 76 -4.72 13.26 9.97
C SER A 76 -4.50 12.63 11.34
N MET A 77 -3.52 11.77 11.41
CA MET A 77 -2.97 11.32 12.70
C MET A 77 -2.27 12.49 13.40
N GLU A 78 -1.58 13.31 12.61
CA GLU A 78 -0.88 14.52 13.05
C GLU A 78 -0.91 15.56 11.92
N GLY A 79 -0.91 16.83 12.25
CA GLY A 79 -0.97 17.89 11.25
C GLY A 79 -2.37 18.17 10.72
N THR A 80 -2.48 18.51 9.44
CA THR A 80 -3.72 19.01 8.83
C THR A 80 -4.40 17.97 7.95
N TYR A 81 -3.65 17.21 7.17
CA TYR A 81 -4.18 16.31 6.15
C TYR A 81 -3.62 14.89 6.27
N ALA A 82 -4.45 13.93 5.87
CA ALA A 82 -4.05 12.57 5.53
C ALA A 82 -4.36 12.30 4.06
N LEU A 83 -3.63 11.39 3.42
CA LEU A 83 -3.99 10.87 2.11
C LEU A 83 -5.13 9.88 2.26
N LYS A 84 -6.25 10.10 1.56
CA LYS A 84 -7.43 9.25 1.57
C LYS A 84 -7.59 8.52 0.25
N LEU A 85 -7.72 7.23 0.30
CA LEU A 85 -8.16 6.38 -0.79
C LEU A 85 -9.60 5.95 -0.52
N ALA A 86 -10.48 6.09 -1.51
CA ALA A 86 -11.89 5.75 -1.38
C ALA A 86 -12.34 4.90 -2.56
N THR A 87 -12.89 3.72 -2.29
CA THR A 87 -13.46 2.85 -3.32
C THR A 87 -14.79 3.38 -3.87
N ARG A 88 -15.26 2.81 -4.96
CA ARG A 88 -16.67 2.86 -5.32
C ARG A 88 -17.49 1.95 -4.40
N PRO A 89 -18.79 2.23 -4.18
CA PRO A 89 -19.68 1.39 -3.39
C PRO A 89 -20.13 0.17 -4.19
N ARG A 90 -19.21 -0.71 -4.51
CA ARG A 90 -19.42 -1.95 -5.26
C ARG A 90 -18.45 -3.01 -4.77
N ALA A 91 -18.96 -4.19 -4.40
CA ALA A 91 -18.14 -5.31 -3.95
C ALA A 91 -16.97 -5.59 -4.89
N GLY A 92 -15.77 -5.74 -4.33
CA GLY A 92 -14.52 -5.92 -5.08
C GLY A 92 -13.94 -4.63 -5.70
N ALA A 93 -14.57 -3.47 -5.49
CA ALA A 93 -13.99 -2.19 -5.97
C ALA A 93 -12.72 -1.86 -5.20
N ILE A 94 -11.73 -1.33 -5.90
CA ILE A 94 -10.40 -1.00 -5.39
C ILE A 94 -10.12 0.50 -5.56
N ALA A 95 -9.41 1.10 -4.60
CA ALA A 95 -8.80 2.41 -4.73
C ALA A 95 -7.30 2.31 -4.48
N VAL A 96 -6.50 3.03 -5.25
CA VAL A 96 -5.04 2.88 -5.31
C VAL A 96 -4.36 4.22 -5.34
N SER A 97 -3.22 4.35 -4.67
CA SER A 97 -2.30 5.47 -4.85
C SER A 97 -0.86 4.99 -4.98
N VAL A 98 -0.10 5.66 -5.82
CA VAL A 98 1.27 5.28 -6.19
C VAL A 98 2.22 6.44 -5.96
N LYS A 99 3.31 6.19 -5.26
CA LYS A 99 4.50 7.05 -5.22
C LYS A 99 5.55 6.46 -6.15
N ARG A 100 5.92 7.21 -7.20
CA ARG A 100 6.89 6.77 -8.21
C ARG A 100 8.27 7.29 -7.89
N LEU A 101 9.26 6.39 -7.85
CA LEU A 101 10.64 6.72 -7.57
C LEU A 101 11.57 6.11 -8.63
N THR A 102 12.63 6.84 -8.93
CA THR A 102 13.81 6.31 -9.61
C THR A 102 14.86 6.01 -8.55
N TRP A 103 15.21 4.75 -8.39
CA TRP A 103 16.18 4.31 -7.38
C TRP A 103 17.17 3.31 -7.99
N ARG A 104 18.45 3.61 -7.87
CA ARG A 104 19.53 2.84 -8.54
C ARG A 104 20.38 2.02 -7.58
N VAL A 105 20.27 2.29 -6.30
CA VAL A 105 21.07 1.60 -5.29
C VAL A 105 20.43 0.23 -5.01
N ARG A 106 21.25 -0.80 -4.99
CA ARG A 106 20.87 -2.14 -4.53
C ARG A 106 21.12 -2.23 -3.03
N GLY A 107 20.40 -3.13 -2.36
CA GLY A 107 20.52 -3.36 -0.93
C GLY A 107 19.22 -3.11 -0.18
N PRO A 108 19.27 -3.03 1.14
CA PRO A 108 18.08 -2.88 1.98
C PRO A 108 17.35 -1.56 1.76
N VAL A 109 16.03 -1.65 1.69
CA VAL A 109 15.09 -0.53 1.78
C VAL A 109 14.00 -0.85 2.78
N GLN A 110 13.46 0.17 3.43
CA GLN A 110 12.44 0.04 4.46
C GLN A 110 11.38 1.10 4.30
N LEU A 111 10.14 0.66 4.22
CA LEU A 111 8.97 1.51 4.25
C LEU A 111 8.38 1.49 5.66
N GLU A 112 8.07 2.66 6.17
CA GLU A 112 7.34 2.84 7.42
C GLU A 112 6.16 3.77 7.17
N ALA A 113 4.98 3.43 7.67
CA ALA A 113 3.78 4.23 7.45
C ALA A 113 2.79 4.08 8.60
N TYR A 114 2.02 5.12 8.82
CA TYR A 114 0.81 5.02 9.63
C TYR A 114 -0.41 4.96 8.71
N PHE A 115 -1.29 4.02 8.98
CA PHE A 115 -2.50 3.83 8.20
C PHE A 115 -3.72 3.61 9.10
N CYS A 116 -4.88 3.94 8.57
CA CYS A 116 -6.16 3.63 9.16
C CYS A 116 -7.13 3.23 8.05
N PHE A 117 -7.99 2.27 8.30
CA PHE A 117 -9.01 1.87 7.34
C PHE A 117 -10.39 1.82 7.99
N LYS A 118 -11.42 2.11 7.23
CA LYS A 118 -12.80 2.09 7.71
C LYS A 118 -13.81 2.04 6.56
N PRO A 119 -15.03 1.57 6.82
CA PRO A 119 -16.12 1.68 5.85
C PRO A 119 -16.70 3.09 5.82
N GLU A 120 -17.56 3.33 4.83
CA GLU A 120 -18.38 4.53 4.77
C GLU A 120 -19.40 4.55 5.92
N ALA A 121 -19.39 5.65 6.67
CA ALA A 121 -20.31 5.87 7.80
C ALA A 121 -21.60 6.60 7.37
N SER A 122 -22.07 6.37 6.15
CA SER A 122 -23.25 7.06 5.61
C SER A 122 -24.58 6.62 6.24
N GLU A 123 -24.58 5.48 6.94
CA GLU A 123 -25.74 4.95 7.64
C GLU A 123 -25.36 4.59 9.08
N LEU A 124 -26.34 4.54 9.96
CA LEU A 124 -26.13 4.26 11.39
C LEU A 124 -25.62 2.84 11.69
N VAL A 125 -25.57 1.97 10.69
CA VAL A 125 -25.08 0.61 10.82
C VAL A 125 -23.76 0.48 10.06
N LEU A 126 -22.66 0.38 10.80
CA LEU A 126 -21.36 0.02 10.27
C LEU A 126 -21.14 -1.48 10.41
N SER A 127 -20.74 -2.13 9.33
CA SER A 127 -20.37 -3.54 9.35
C SER A 127 -18.83 -3.66 9.33
N GLU A 128 -18.29 -4.44 10.23
CA GLU A 128 -16.86 -4.76 10.27
C GLU A 128 -16.37 -5.43 8.98
N GLN A 129 -17.27 -6.04 8.24
CA GLN A 129 -16.99 -6.77 7.02
C GLN A 129 -17.04 -5.89 5.75
N ASP A 130 -17.34 -4.61 5.84
CA ASP A 130 -17.45 -3.76 4.65
C ASP A 130 -16.09 -3.51 3.97
N VAL A 131 -14.98 -3.56 4.71
CA VAL A 131 -13.62 -3.46 4.16
C VAL A 131 -13.05 -4.86 3.97
N ARG A 132 -12.77 -5.26 2.72
CA ARG A 132 -12.14 -6.56 2.44
C ARG A 132 -10.69 -6.57 2.82
N ALA A 133 -9.91 -5.67 2.27
CA ALA A 133 -8.47 -5.65 2.49
C ALA A 133 -7.86 -4.27 2.33
N VAL A 134 -6.72 -4.08 2.97
CA VAL A 134 -5.79 -3.00 2.71
C VAL A 134 -4.42 -3.59 2.42
N GLY A 135 -3.69 -2.98 1.48
CA GLY A 135 -2.42 -3.57 1.07
C GLY A 135 -1.36 -2.55 0.70
N VAL A 136 -0.12 -3.04 0.71
CA VAL A 136 1.06 -2.36 0.21
C VAL A 136 1.75 -3.23 -0.83
N LEU A 137 2.06 -2.64 -1.95
CA LEU A 137 2.76 -3.26 -3.06
C LEU A 137 3.97 -2.42 -3.42
N PHE A 138 5.09 -3.08 -3.66
CA PHE A 138 6.24 -2.46 -4.29
C PHE A 138 6.33 -2.95 -5.73
N ASP A 139 6.44 -2.04 -6.67
CA ASP A 139 6.69 -2.36 -8.07
C ASP A 139 8.13 -1.95 -8.39
N VAL A 140 9.00 -2.93 -8.36
CA VAL A 140 10.45 -2.73 -8.46
C VAL A 140 10.94 -3.33 -9.77
N GLN A 141 11.82 -2.60 -10.44
CA GLN A 141 12.50 -3.12 -11.62
C GLN A 141 13.96 -2.74 -11.64
N ASP A 142 14.81 -3.74 -11.85
CA ASP A 142 16.22 -3.60 -12.20
C ASP A 142 16.46 -3.96 -13.69
N ALA A 143 17.72 -4.16 -14.09
CA ALA A 143 18.05 -4.49 -15.47
C ALA A 143 17.62 -5.91 -15.89
N GLU A 144 17.37 -6.81 -14.95
CA GLU A 144 17.11 -8.23 -15.18
C GLU A 144 15.66 -8.62 -14.96
N TYR A 145 15.07 -8.09 -13.88
CA TYR A 145 13.74 -8.49 -13.42
C TYR A 145 12.88 -7.29 -13.04
N ARG A 146 11.57 -7.45 -13.24
CA ARG A 146 10.54 -6.73 -12.52
C ARG A 146 9.99 -7.65 -11.45
N TRP A 147 9.91 -7.18 -10.22
CA TRP A 147 9.42 -7.96 -9.10
C TRP A 147 8.53 -7.12 -8.20
N MET A 148 7.57 -7.79 -7.58
CA MET A 148 6.47 -7.14 -6.90
C MET A 148 6.24 -7.75 -5.52
N PRO A 149 6.99 -7.32 -4.49
CA PRO A 149 6.65 -7.63 -3.10
C PRO A 149 5.28 -7.05 -2.77
N HIS A 150 4.36 -7.88 -2.32
CA HIS A 150 2.98 -7.48 -2.12
C HIS A 150 2.42 -8.12 -0.85
N LEU A 151 2.04 -7.28 0.10
CA LEU A 151 1.39 -7.67 1.36
C LEU A 151 0.00 -7.07 1.42
N ARG A 152 -0.94 -7.80 2.05
CA ARG A 152 -2.23 -7.26 2.45
C ARG A 152 -2.64 -7.74 3.82
N TYR A 153 -3.36 -6.91 4.52
CA TYR A 153 -4.20 -7.33 5.64
C TYR A 153 -5.59 -7.65 5.10
N LEU A 154 -5.97 -8.92 5.16
CA LEU A 154 -7.31 -9.38 4.81
C LEU A 154 -8.18 -9.23 6.05
N ASN A 155 -9.08 -8.25 6.04
CA ASN A 155 -9.99 -7.97 7.15
C ASN A 155 -11.25 -8.83 7.08
N ALA A 156 -11.84 -8.93 5.88
CA ALA A 156 -13.05 -9.72 5.65
C ALA A 156 -13.05 -10.34 4.25
N PHE A 157 -13.83 -11.39 4.08
CA PHE A 157 -14.10 -12.00 2.78
C PHE A 157 -15.53 -12.56 2.76
N GLU A 158 -16.32 -12.12 1.78
CA GLU A 158 -17.74 -12.50 1.62
C GLU A 158 -18.56 -12.32 2.91
N GLY A 159 -18.34 -11.20 3.59
CA GLY A 159 -19.03 -10.84 4.81
C GLY A 159 -18.59 -11.60 6.06
N GLN A 160 -17.49 -12.33 6.01
CA GLN A 160 -16.92 -13.03 7.16
C GLN A 160 -15.58 -12.44 7.57
N PRO A 161 -15.30 -12.28 8.88
CA PRO A 161 -14.02 -11.78 9.33
C PRO A 161 -12.89 -12.78 9.04
N GLU A 162 -11.75 -12.30 8.53
CA GLU A 162 -10.56 -13.10 8.23
C GLU A 162 -9.35 -12.69 9.09
N THR A 163 -9.17 -11.41 9.33
CA THR A 163 -8.20 -10.79 10.26
C THR A 163 -6.79 -11.38 10.22
N LYS A 164 -6.20 -11.43 9.02
CA LYS A 164 -4.88 -12.02 8.79
C LYS A 164 -4.07 -11.30 7.73
N TRP A 165 -2.76 -11.45 7.80
CA TRP A 165 -1.84 -10.99 6.78
C TRP A 165 -1.64 -12.03 5.69
N GLN A 166 -1.54 -11.56 4.45
CA GLN A 166 -1.28 -12.39 3.27
C GLN A 166 -0.21 -11.73 2.40
N PHE A 167 0.52 -12.55 1.66
CA PHE A 167 1.43 -12.13 0.62
C PHE A 167 1.03 -12.71 -0.73
N LYS A 168 1.47 -12.07 -1.82
CA LYS A 168 1.13 -12.52 -3.17
C LYS A 168 2.32 -13.17 -3.83
N SER A 169 2.19 -14.45 -4.14
CA SER A 169 3.24 -15.27 -4.77
C SER A 169 2.86 -15.78 -6.17
N HIS A 170 1.58 -15.76 -6.50
CA HIS A 170 1.07 -16.38 -7.72
C HIS A 170 1.47 -15.62 -8.98
N ARG A 171 1.88 -16.36 -10.00
CA ARG A 171 2.05 -15.87 -11.38
C ARG A 171 0.77 -16.14 -12.15
N GLU A 172 0.11 -15.10 -12.57
CA GLU A 172 -1.01 -15.25 -13.47
C GLU A 172 -0.54 -15.34 -14.93
N PRO A 173 -1.27 -16.07 -15.78
CA PRO A 173 -0.94 -16.13 -17.20
C PRO A 173 -1.02 -14.72 -17.82
N LEU A 174 -0.18 -14.49 -18.81
CA LEU A 174 -0.22 -13.26 -19.60
C LEU A 174 -1.60 -13.13 -20.25
N VAL A 175 -2.23 -11.99 -20.06
CA VAL A 175 -3.52 -11.66 -20.69
C VAL A 175 -3.26 -10.88 -21.96
N GLN A 176 -3.79 -11.36 -23.09
CA GLN A 176 -3.79 -10.62 -24.35
C GLN A 176 -4.84 -9.52 -24.26
N ILE A 177 -4.45 -8.28 -24.52
CA ILE A 177 -5.31 -7.12 -24.39
C ILE A 177 -5.32 -6.38 -25.73
N GLY A 178 -6.54 -6.23 -26.31
CA GLY A 178 -6.80 -5.48 -27.55
C GLY A 178 -6.37 -6.18 -28.82
N ASP A 179 -6.75 -5.62 -29.96
CA ASP A 179 -6.51 -6.15 -31.33
C ASP A 179 -5.04 -6.10 -31.77
N SER A 180 -4.17 -5.45 -30.99
CA SER A 180 -2.75 -5.29 -31.31
C SER A 180 -1.89 -6.54 -31.07
N GLY A 181 -2.46 -7.62 -30.53
CA GLY A 181 -1.74 -8.86 -30.23
C GLY A 181 -0.68 -8.72 -29.14
N LYS A 182 -0.54 -7.56 -28.49
CA LYS A 182 0.42 -7.35 -27.41
C LYS A 182 -0.10 -8.00 -26.14
N THR A 183 0.67 -8.92 -25.60
CA THR A 183 0.38 -9.55 -24.33
C THR A 183 0.81 -8.62 -23.20
N ARG A 184 -0.09 -8.27 -22.33
CA ARG A 184 0.18 -7.47 -21.13
C ARG A 184 -0.25 -8.26 -19.89
N SER A 185 0.50 -8.14 -18.84
CA SER A 185 0.20 -8.78 -17.57
C SER A 185 -0.06 -7.73 -16.50
N HIS A 186 -1.20 -7.85 -15.85
CA HIS A 186 -1.65 -6.98 -14.76
C HIS A 186 -1.98 -7.83 -13.55
N PHE A 187 -0.94 -8.27 -12.84
CA PHE A 187 -1.14 -9.24 -11.75
C PHE A 187 -1.40 -8.62 -10.41
N HIS A 188 -0.98 -7.37 -10.27
CA HIS A 188 -0.74 -6.81 -8.95
C HIS A 188 -2.01 -6.63 -8.13
N LEU A 189 -3.14 -6.27 -8.71
CA LEU A 189 -4.38 -6.04 -7.97
C LEU A 189 -5.44 -7.14 -8.14
N ARG A 190 -5.15 -8.22 -8.86
CA ARG A 190 -6.11 -9.32 -9.00
C ARG A 190 -6.42 -10.01 -7.68
N PRO A 191 -7.66 -10.52 -7.50
CA PRO A 191 -8.09 -11.15 -6.25
C PRO A 191 -7.38 -12.48 -5.96
N THR A 192 -6.78 -13.11 -6.97
CA THR A 192 -6.15 -14.45 -6.87
C THR A 192 -4.66 -14.38 -6.52
N GLY A 193 -4.09 -15.51 -6.11
CA GLY A 193 -2.65 -15.67 -5.88
C GLY A 193 -2.16 -15.24 -4.50
N TRP A 194 -3.05 -15.12 -3.55
CA TRP A 194 -2.70 -14.80 -2.17
C TRP A 194 -2.42 -16.06 -1.35
N SER A 195 -1.41 -15.99 -0.50
CA SER A 195 -1.05 -17.01 0.49
C SER A 195 -1.01 -16.39 1.87
N ASP A 196 -1.42 -17.13 2.89
CA ASP A 196 -1.37 -16.65 4.26
C ASP A 196 0.08 -16.54 4.76
N VAL A 197 0.38 -15.46 5.46
CA VAL A 197 1.66 -15.30 6.16
C VAL A 197 1.67 -16.29 7.32
N PRO A 198 2.74 -17.10 7.51
CA PRO A 198 2.84 -17.97 8.67
C PRO A 198 2.69 -17.18 9.98
N GLY A 199 1.72 -17.57 10.82
CA GLY A 199 1.41 -16.84 12.07
C GLY A 199 0.85 -15.43 11.84
N GLY A 200 0.28 -15.18 10.66
CA GLY A 200 -0.19 -13.85 10.23
C GLY A 200 -1.54 -13.40 10.80
N GLU A 201 -2.18 -14.18 11.66
CA GLU A 201 -3.42 -13.77 12.32
C GLU A 201 -3.16 -12.57 13.23
N GLN A 202 -3.87 -11.48 13.01
CA GLN A 202 -3.80 -10.28 13.81
C GLN A 202 -5.13 -9.54 13.77
N ILE A 203 -5.74 -9.34 14.94
CA ILE A 203 -6.94 -8.53 15.04
C ILE A 203 -6.52 -7.07 15.09
N LEU A 204 -6.85 -6.31 14.05
CA LEU A 204 -6.75 -4.86 14.06
C LEU A 204 -8.11 -4.31 14.50
N CYS A 205 -8.08 -3.37 15.45
CA CYS A 205 -9.29 -2.77 15.99
C CYS A 205 -10.02 -1.99 14.89
N TYR A 206 -11.25 -2.33 14.67
CA TYR A 206 -12.07 -1.73 13.65
C TYR A 206 -12.61 -0.35 14.05
N ASN A 207 -12.76 0.54 13.08
CA ASN A 207 -13.27 1.89 13.32
C ASN A 207 -14.78 1.94 13.09
N GLU A 208 -15.54 1.54 14.10
CA GLU A 208 -17.01 1.45 14.03
C GLU A 208 -17.71 2.82 14.04
N ILE A 209 -17.06 3.86 14.52
CA ILE A 209 -17.63 5.20 14.66
C ILE A 209 -16.99 6.13 13.64
N ALA A 210 -17.80 6.94 12.97
CA ALA A 210 -17.34 7.85 11.92
C ALA A 210 -16.18 8.75 12.34
N THR A 211 -16.18 9.22 13.56
CA THR A 211 -15.17 10.14 14.11
C THR A 211 -13.99 9.45 14.79
N LYS A 212 -14.04 8.12 14.98
CA LYS A 212 -12.95 7.37 15.59
C LYS A 212 -11.97 6.91 14.54
N MET A 213 -10.68 7.15 14.76
CA MET A 213 -9.57 6.68 13.94
C MET A 213 -8.61 5.86 14.80
N ASN A 214 -8.42 4.62 14.42
CA ASN A 214 -7.36 3.79 14.97
C ASN A 214 -6.22 3.76 13.95
N TRP A 215 -5.13 4.40 14.28
CA TRP A 215 -3.94 4.41 13.45
C TRP A 215 -3.05 3.22 13.77
N TYR A 216 -2.61 2.54 12.73
CA TYR A 216 -1.72 1.39 12.79
C TYR A 216 -0.37 1.75 12.21
N TYR A 217 0.69 1.33 12.85
CA TYR A 217 2.03 1.42 12.31
C TYR A 217 2.34 0.20 11.44
N LEU A 218 2.85 0.43 10.25
CA LEU A 218 3.34 -0.60 9.33
C LEU A 218 4.80 -0.33 9.00
N LYS A 219 5.64 -1.34 9.10
CA LYS A 219 7.03 -1.33 8.66
C LYS A 219 7.26 -2.52 7.75
N VAL A 220 7.79 -2.31 6.55
CA VAL A 220 8.07 -3.37 5.57
C VAL A 220 9.50 -3.22 5.09
N GLY A 221 10.30 -4.26 5.27
CA GLY A 221 11.68 -4.32 4.82
C GLY A 221 11.83 -5.18 3.56
N LEU A 222 12.66 -4.73 2.64
CA LEU A 222 13.04 -5.43 1.41
C LEU A 222 14.55 -5.37 1.22
N ASP A 223 15.11 -6.39 0.60
CA ASP A 223 16.45 -6.34 0.02
C ASP A 223 16.35 -6.32 -1.51
N LEU A 224 16.79 -5.21 -2.11
CA LEU A 224 16.74 -5.03 -3.56
C LEU A 224 17.81 -5.85 -4.30
N SER A 225 18.88 -6.29 -3.62
CA SER A 225 19.91 -7.17 -4.20
C SER A 225 19.38 -8.59 -4.33
N ASP A 226 18.76 -9.10 -3.27
CA ASP A 226 18.22 -10.46 -3.20
C ASP A 226 16.80 -10.57 -3.77
N ARG A 227 16.18 -9.44 -4.02
CA ARG A 227 14.78 -9.35 -4.51
C ARG A 227 13.81 -10.09 -3.59
N SER A 228 13.93 -9.81 -2.30
CA SER A 228 13.20 -10.52 -1.25
C SER A 228 12.68 -9.58 -0.17
N PHE A 229 11.71 -10.07 0.61
CA PHE A 229 11.37 -9.46 1.88
C PHE A 229 12.49 -9.70 2.89
N THR A 230 12.72 -8.73 3.78
CA THR A 230 13.54 -8.92 4.99
C THR A 230 12.66 -9.09 6.24
N GLY A 231 11.37 -8.86 6.12
CA GLY A 231 10.35 -8.98 7.15
C GLY A 231 9.38 -7.81 7.12
N PHE A 232 8.38 -7.87 7.99
CA PHE A 232 7.50 -6.73 8.22
C PHE A 232 6.99 -6.68 9.65
N GLN A 233 6.43 -5.55 10.06
CA GLN A 233 5.85 -5.33 11.38
C GLN A 233 4.54 -4.58 11.23
N CYS A 234 3.55 -4.96 12.02
CA CYS A 234 2.34 -4.15 12.22
C CYS A 234 2.10 -3.96 13.71
N ASN A 235 2.14 -2.71 14.15
CA ASN A 235 2.15 -2.34 15.58
C ASN A 235 3.25 -3.08 16.34
N ASP A 236 2.88 -3.86 17.36
CA ASP A 236 3.77 -4.64 18.22
C ASP A 236 4.16 -6.01 17.65
N ARG A 237 3.53 -6.45 16.54
CA ARG A 237 3.81 -7.75 15.94
C ARG A 237 4.83 -7.65 14.82
N VAL A 238 5.88 -8.44 14.94
CA VAL A 238 6.95 -8.56 13.95
C VAL A 238 6.86 -9.92 13.27
N TYR A 239 6.94 -9.92 11.95
CA TYR A 239 6.88 -11.10 11.10
C TYR A 239 8.21 -11.23 10.34
N GLY A 240 8.82 -12.41 10.39
CA GLY A 240 10.03 -12.70 9.64
C GLY A 240 9.78 -12.79 8.13
N ALA A 241 10.85 -12.83 7.36
CA ALA A 241 10.78 -13.01 5.90
C ALA A 241 10.61 -14.46 5.47
N GLU A 242 10.75 -15.41 6.39
CA GLU A 242 10.72 -16.84 6.10
C GLU A 242 9.38 -17.24 5.46
N GLY A 243 9.45 -17.82 4.28
CA GLY A 243 8.29 -18.25 3.52
C GLY A 243 7.55 -17.12 2.75
N LEU A 244 8.00 -15.87 2.84
CA LEU A 244 7.44 -14.79 2.03
C LEU A 244 8.06 -14.78 0.65
N GLU A 245 7.26 -15.07 -0.35
CA GLU A 245 7.69 -15.04 -1.75
C GLU A 245 7.31 -13.71 -2.42
N THR A 246 7.99 -13.40 -3.52
CA THR A 246 7.68 -12.25 -4.37
C THR A 246 7.39 -12.69 -5.78
N MET A 247 6.45 -12.03 -6.46
CA MET A 247 6.24 -12.24 -7.89
C MET A 247 7.44 -11.68 -8.67
N LYS A 248 8.00 -12.49 -9.56
CA LYS A 248 9.11 -12.08 -10.42
C LYS A 248 8.71 -12.23 -11.89
N LEU A 249 8.96 -11.20 -12.67
CA LEU A 249 8.65 -11.09 -14.09
C LEU A 249 9.91 -10.67 -14.85
N PRO A 250 9.98 -10.94 -16.15
CA PRO A 250 11.02 -10.35 -17.00
C PRO A 250 10.97 -8.83 -16.93
N ALA A 251 12.13 -8.18 -16.93
CA ALA A 251 12.22 -6.72 -16.96
C ALA A 251 11.54 -6.16 -18.20
N MET A 252 10.89 -5.02 -18.06
CA MET A 252 10.40 -4.25 -19.20
C MET A 252 11.58 -3.54 -19.88
N ALA A 253 11.60 -3.55 -21.20
CA ALA A 253 12.65 -2.87 -21.95
C ALA A 253 12.71 -1.38 -21.61
N ASN A 254 13.94 -0.84 -21.53
CA ASN A 254 14.21 0.57 -21.30
C ASN A 254 13.76 1.13 -19.92
N LEU A 255 13.51 0.27 -18.95
CA LEU A 255 13.15 0.65 -17.60
C LEU A 255 13.95 -0.21 -16.61
N TRP A 256 14.99 0.36 -15.98
CA TRP A 256 15.99 -0.40 -15.21
C TRP A 256 16.26 0.09 -13.79
N CYS A 257 15.52 1.07 -13.32
CA CYS A 257 15.73 1.67 -11.99
C CYS A 257 14.43 2.21 -11.38
N MET A 258 13.41 1.38 -11.31
CA MET A 258 12.10 1.74 -10.75
C MET A 258 11.96 1.19 -9.35
N LEU A 259 11.46 2.02 -8.45
CA LEU A 259 11.00 1.64 -7.11
C LEU A 259 9.72 2.42 -6.83
N ASN A 260 8.58 1.82 -7.11
CA ASN A 260 7.29 2.42 -6.80
C ASN A 260 6.72 1.83 -5.52
N VAL A 261 6.14 2.68 -4.69
CA VAL A 261 5.38 2.28 -3.52
C VAL A 261 3.90 2.50 -3.81
N VAL A 262 3.08 1.50 -3.56
CA VAL A 262 1.65 1.50 -3.85
C VAL A 262 0.88 1.12 -2.60
N PHE A 263 -0.08 1.94 -2.20
CA PHE A 263 -1.08 1.56 -1.21
C PHE A 263 -2.44 1.42 -1.87
N TRP A 264 -3.26 0.50 -1.35
CA TRP A 264 -4.58 0.25 -1.90
C TRP A 264 -5.55 -0.26 -0.83
N VAL A 265 -6.85 -0.12 -1.13
CA VAL A 265 -7.96 -0.63 -0.32
C VAL A 265 -8.99 -1.27 -1.22
N GLU A 266 -9.60 -2.35 -0.76
CA GLU A 266 -10.67 -3.09 -1.44
C GLU A 266 -11.89 -3.19 -0.52
N THR A 267 -13.07 -2.97 -1.09
CA THR A 267 -14.33 -3.18 -0.35
C THR A 267 -14.87 -4.59 -0.56
N ASP A 268 -15.48 -5.16 0.48
CA ASP A 268 -16.07 -6.49 0.41
C ASP A 268 -17.54 -6.47 -0.03
N LEU A 269 -18.26 -5.41 0.31
CA LEU A 269 -19.69 -5.25 0.05
C LEU A 269 -19.94 -4.00 -0.82
N ASP A 270 -21.22 -3.75 -1.17
CA ASP A 270 -21.64 -2.59 -1.97
C ASP A 270 -21.64 -1.28 -1.16
N LYS A 271 -20.57 -1.06 -0.41
CA LYS A 271 -20.28 0.16 0.34
C LYS A 271 -18.86 0.64 0.05
N ARG A 272 -18.59 1.90 0.29
CA ARG A 272 -17.23 2.41 0.14
C ARG A 272 -16.34 1.91 1.27
N ALA A 273 -15.12 1.54 0.92
CA ALA A 273 -14.04 1.36 1.87
C ALA A 273 -13.05 2.53 1.74
N PHE A 274 -12.51 2.95 2.86
CA PHE A 274 -11.53 4.02 2.95
C PHE A 274 -10.23 3.51 3.55
N LEU A 275 -9.12 3.93 2.97
CA LEU A 275 -7.78 3.86 3.56
C LEU A 275 -7.26 5.27 3.72
N TYR A 276 -6.76 5.58 4.90
CA TYR A 276 -6.06 6.82 5.21
C TYR A 276 -4.61 6.49 5.47
N LEU A 277 -3.72 7.30 4.91
CA LEU A 277 -2.28 7.23 5.15
C LEU A 277 -1.82 8.55 5.72
N ASP A 278 -0.97 8.46 6.71
CA ASP A 278 -0.29 9.61 7.28
C ASP A 278 1.14 9.23 7.64
N SER A 279 2.05 10.19 7.53
CA SER A 279 3.45 10.00 7.93
C SER A 279 4.09 8.77 7.31
N VAL A 280 4.24 8.77 5.98
CA VAL A 280 4.88 7.70 5.21
C VAL A 280 6.36 8.02 4.99
N LEU A 281 7.24 7.10 5.36
CA LEU A 281 8.69 7.24 5.24
C LEU A 281 9.26 6.05 4.48
N LEU A 282 10.08 6.32 3.47
CA LEU A 282 10.93 5.31 2.83
C LEU A 282 12.39 5.62 3.10
N SER A 283 13.13 4.63 3.54
CA SER A 283 14.56 4.72 3.79
C SER A 283 15.32 3.59 3.11
N GLY A 284 16.63 3.76 2.95
CA GLY A 284 17.52 2.75 2.38
C GLY A 284 18.92 2.87 2.95
N GLU A 285 19.75 1.88 2.69
CA GLU A 285 21.17 1.97 2.98
C GLU A 285 21.92 2.71 1.89
N TRP A 286 23.09 3.25 2.23
CA TRP A 286 24.03 3.75 1.24
C TRP A 286 24.56 2.54 0.46
N GLY A 287 24.49 2.59 -0.85
CA GLY A 287 25.14 1.57 -1.67
C GLY A 287 26.65 1.58 -1.41
N SER A 288 27.19 0.39 -1.18
CA SER A 288 28.62 0.15 -1.11
C SER A 288 29.31 0.41 -2.46
#